data_1dfc4601aba6b567383261a285b07a7c
#
_entry.id   1dfc4601aba6b567383261a285b07a7c
#
_cell.length_a   1.000
_cell.length_b   1.000
_cell.length_c   1.000
_cell.angle_alpha   90.00
_cell.angle_beta   90.00
_cell.angle_gamma   90.00
#
_symmetry.space_group_name_H-M   'P 1'
#
loop_
_entity.id
_entity.type
_entity.pdbx_description
1 polymer ?
#
loop_
_entity_poly.entity_id
_entity_poly.type
_entity_poly.pdbx_seq_one_letter_code
_entity_poly.pdbx_strand_id
1 'polypeptide(L)' 'DVLLDSYGILKVDERQYQALDRRYLLAGMREAYGYRLLTNERRYYQENYPDLVMEKGSIDDILILTARGEKL' A
#
# COMPACT_ATOMS: atom_id res chain seq x y z
N ASP A 1 -10.32 11.98 9.59
CA ASP A 1 -9.47 12.88 8.90
C ASP A 1 -9.43 12.56 7.42
N VAL A 2 -9.71 13.56 6.58
CA VAL A 2 -9.86 13.36 5.15
C VAL A 2 -8.60 12.78 4.51
N LEU A 3 -7.43 13.26 4.92
CA LEU A 3 -6.18 12.81 4.34
C LEU A 3 -5.90 11.34 4.64
N LEU A 4 -6.22 10.89 5.84
CA LEU A 4 -6.00 9.51 6.22
C LEU A 4 -6.99 8.56 5.56
N ASP A 5 -8.17 9.04 5.21
CA ASP A 5 -9.17 8.21 4.54
C ASP A 5 -8.73 7.78 3.14
N SER A 6 -7.90 8.58 2.48
CA SER A 6 -7.38 8.24 1.16
C SER A 6 -6.20 7.29 1.21
N TYR A 7 -5.56 7.16 2.36
CA TYR A 7 -4.37 6.33 2.50
C TYR A 7 -4.73 4.90 2.87
N GLY A 8 -3.98 3.96 2.36
CA GLY A 8 -4.18 2.57 2.67
C GLY A 8 -2.87 1.81 2.56
N ILE A 9 -2.80 0.70 3.29
CA ILE A 9 -1.66 -0.19 3.27
C ILE A 9 -2.08 -1.48 2.59
N LEU A 10 -1.43 -1.79 1.46
CA LEU A 10 -1.67 -3.02 0.73
C LEU A 10 -0.68 -4.08 1.20
N LYS A 11 -1.20 -5.26 1.52
CA LYS A 11 -0.35 -6.42 1.84
C LYS A 11 -0.48 -7.41 0.70
N VAL A 12 0.59 -7.60 -0.05
CA VAL A 12 0.57 -8.44 -1.24
C VAL A 12 1.76 -9.40 -1.21
N ASP A 13 1.60 -10.53 -1.90
CA ASP A 13 2.72 -11.44 -2.10
C ASP A 13 3.48 -11.06 -3.37
N GLU A 14 4.52 -11.82 -3.68
CA GLU A 14 5.36 -11.56 -4.84
C GLU A 14 4.55 -11.56 -6.13
N ARG A 15 3.68 -12.56 -6.29
CA ARG A 15 2.86 -12.69 -7.50
C ARG A 15 1.90 -11.51 -7.65
N GLN A 16 1.24 -11.16 -6.55
CA GLN A 16 0.30 -10.04 -6.56
C GLN A 16 1.02 -8.73 -6.85
N TYR A 17 2.22 -8.57 -6.29
CA TYR A 17 3.01 -7.38 -6.51
C TYR A 17 3.40 -7.23 -7.98
N GLN A 18 3.77 -8.33 -8.64
CA GLN A 18 4.15 -8.28 -10.05
C GLN A 18 2.98 -7.91 -10.95
N ALA A 19 1.78 -8.33 -10.57
CA ALA A 19 0.57 -8.06 -11.36
C ALA A 19 -0.07 -6.72 -11.01
N LEU A 20 0.37 -6.08 -9.95
CA LEU A 20 -0.27 -4.88 -9.43
C LEU A 20 0.14 -3.64 -10.23
N ASP A 21 -0.85 -2.76 -10.48
CA ASP A 21 -0.58 -1.44 -11.03
C ASP A 21 0.06 -0.58 -9.94
N ARG A 22 1.27 -0.12 -10.19
CA ARG A 22 2.04 0.64 -9.20
C ARG A 22 1.96 2.14 -9.41
N ARG A 23 1.07 2.58 -10.27
CA ARG A 23 0.96 4.01 -10.61
C ARG A 23 0.70 4.89 -9.40
N TYR A 24 -0.12 4.41 -8.49
CA TYR A 24 -0.54 5.19 -7.33
C TYR A 24 0.13 4.75 -6.03
N LEU A 25 1.20 3.99 -6.12
CA LEU A 25 1.95 3.59 -4.94
C LEU A 25 2.99 4.65 -4.61
N LEU A 26 3.02 5.05 -3.34
CA LEU A 26 3.94 6.08 -2.87
C LEU A 26 5.23 5.49 -2.34
N ALA A 27 5.13 4.40 -1.62
CA ALA A 27 6.28 3.74 -1.02
C ALA A 27 5.97 2.28 -0.78
N GLY A 28 7.00 1.48 -0.57
CA GLY A 28 6.81 0.06 -0.31
C GLY A 28 7.95 -0.49 0.51
N MET A 29 7.66 -1.56 1.24
CA MET A 29 8.64 -2.25 2.06
C MET A 29 8.50 -3.73 1.84
N ARG A 30 9.63 -4.41 1.60
CA ARG A 30 9.64 -5.84 1.44
C ARG A 30 9.61 -6.49 2.82
N GLU A 31 8.73 -7.48 2.98
CA GLU A 31 8.60 -8.24 4.20
C GLU A 31 8.85 -9.73 3.94
N ALA A 32 8.90 -10.52 5.02
CA ALA A 32 9.19 -11.95 4.91
C ALA A 32 8.21 -12.69 4.00
N TYR A 33 6.96 -12.24 3.95
CA TYR A 33 5.91 -12.93 3.20
C TYR A 33 5.39 -12.14 2.02
N GLY A 34 6.10 -11.08 1.63
CA GLY A 34 5.67 -10.29 0.50
C GLY A 34 6.03 -8.82 0.66
N TYR A 35 5.07 -7.97 0.35
CA TYR A 35 5.30 -6.52 0.35
C TYR A 35 4.20 -5.80 1.11
N ARG A 36 4.61 -4.72 1.77
CA ARG A 36 3.68 -3.77 2.37
C ARG A 36 3.81 -2.48 1.58
N LEU A 37 2.71 -2.03 0.96
CA LEU A 37 2.73 -0.92 0.02
C LEU A 37 1.82 0.20 0.51
N LEU A 38 2.29 1.44 0.39
CA LEU A 38 1.53 2.61 0.79
C LEU A 38 0.94 3.27 -0.46
N THR A 39 -0.34 3.56 -0.41
CA THR A 39 -1.01 4.30 -1.47
C THR A 39 -1.87 5.41 -0.89
N ASN A 40 -2.03 6.49 -1.64
CA ASN A 40 -3.00 7.54 -1.31
C ASN A 40 -4.26 7.42 -2.17
N GLU A 41 -4.39 6.33 -2.92
CA GLU A 41 -5.56 6.04 -3.73
C GLU A 41 -6.18 4.72 -3.28
N ARG A 42 -6.55 4.64 -2.00
CA ARG A 42 -7.09 3.42 -1.41
C ARG A 42 -8.32 2.91 -2.17
N ARG A 43 -9.20 3.83 -2.54
CA ARG A 43 -10.43 3.45 -3.23
C ARG A 43 -10.15 2.81 -4.59
N TYR A 44 -9.16 3.33 -5.31
CA TYR A 44 -8.79 2.79 -6.60
C TYR A 44 -8.42 1.31 -6.48
N TYR A 45 -7.59 0.98 -5.49
CA TYR A 45 -7.16 -0.41 -5.31
C TYR A 45 -8.27 -1.29 -4.76
N GLN A 46 -9.17 -0.74 -3.95
CA GLN A 46 -10.32 -1.51 -3.47
C GLN A 46 -11.26 -1.88 -4.61
N GLU A 47 -11.45 -0.98 -5.55
CA GLU A 47 -12.38 -1.22 -6.67
C GLU A 47 -11.77 -2.10 -7.74
N ASN A 48 -10.47 -1.94 -8.01
CA ASN A 48 -9.82 -2.66 -9.09
C ASN A 48 -9.17 -3.96 -8.66
N TYR A 49 -8.87 -4.11 -7.39
CA TYR A 49 -8.23 -5.31 -6.84
C TYR A 49 -8.93 -5.74 -5.56
N PRO A 50 -10.19 -6.19 -5.69
CA PRO A 50 -10.99 -6.50 -4.48
C PRO A 50 -10.46 -7.67 -3.67
N ASP A 51 -9.63 -8.51 -4.27
CA ASP A 51 -9.06 -9.67 -3.58
C ASP A 51 -7.84 -9.34 -2.74
N LEU A 52 -7.29 -8.15 -2.88
CA LEU A 52 -6.11 -7.76 -2.12
C LEU A 52 -6.46 -7.45 -0.67
N VAL A 53 -5.56 -7.85 0.22
CA VAL A 53 -5.68 -7.46 1.62
C VAL A 53 -5.25 -6.01 1.75
N MET A 54 -6.15 -5.19 2.26
CA MET A 54 -5.87 -3.77 2.45
C MET A 54 -6.24 -3.36 3.86
N GLU A 55 -5.33 -2.65 4.51
CA GLU A 55 -5.56 -2.13 5.84
C GLU A 55 -5.63 -0.61 5.78
N LYS A 56 -6.40 -0.05 6.71
CA LYS A 56 -6.46 1.39 6.87
C LYS A 56 -5.12 1.85 7.46
N GLY A 57 -4.45 2.77 6.77
CA GLY A 57 -3.17 3.25 7.23
C GLY A 57 -3.30 4.13 8.46
N SER A 58 -2.44 3.89 9.45
CA SER A 58 -2.30 4.79 10.57
C SER A 58 -1.17 5.77 10.28
N ILE A 59 -1.10 6.85 11.08
CA ILE A 59 -0.02 7.81 10.93
C ILE A 59 1.33 7.14 11.11
N ASP A 60 1.43 6.23 12.08
CA ASP A 60 2.67 5.49 12.33
C ASP A 60 3.10 4.66 11.12
N ASP A 61 2.15 3.95 10.51
CA ASP A 61 2.44 3.13 9.33
C ASP A 61 2.89 4.00 8.16
N ILE A 62 2.23 5.13 7.94
CA ILE A 62 2.59 6.05 6.88
C ILE A 62 3.99 6.60 7.08
N LEU A 63 4.32 6.99 8.31
CA LEU A 63 5.65 7.52 8.62
C LEU A 63 6.73 6.47 8.44
N ILE A 64 6.48 5.24 8.88
CA ILE A 64 7.45 4.16 8.74
C ILE A 64 7.72 3.84 7.28
N LEU A 65 6.66 3.72 6.48
CA LEU A 65 6.82 3.39 5.07
C LEU A 65 7.47 4.54 4.29
N THR A 66 7.14 5.78 4.64
CA THR A 66 7.74 6.94 3.99
C THR A 66 9.21 7.09 4.33
N ALA A 67 9.57 6.82 5.60
CA ALA A 67 10.94 7.00 6.08
C ALA A 67 11.84 5.83 5.77
N ARG A 68 11.34 4.59 5.85
CA ARG A 68 12.13 3.38 5.71
C ARG A 68 11.84 2.57 4.45
N GLY A 69 10.68 2.78 3.85
CA GLY A 69 10.32 2.08 2.63
C GLY A 69 11.02 2.64 1.42
N GLU A 70 10.98 1.91 0.34
CA GLU A 70 11.52 2.38 -0.94
C GLU A 70 10.44 3.21 -1.65
N LYS A 71 10.89 4.29 -2.23
CA LYS A 71 10.00 5.14 -3.01
C LYS A 71 9.71 4.47 -4.34
N LEU A 72 8.45 4.35 -4.67
CA LEU A 72 8.01 3.68 -5.89
C LEU A 72 7.64 4.63 -7.02
#